data_1dff37abf9b0b466073ae7b7c4351d73
#
_entry.id   1dff37abf9b0b466073ae7b7c4351d73
#
_cell.length_a   1.000
_cell.length_b   1.000
_cell.length_c   1.000
_cell.angle_alpha   90.00
_cell.angle_beta   90.00
_cell.angle_gamma   90.00
#
_symmetry.space_group_name_H-M   'P 1'
#
loop_
_entity.id
_entity.type
_entity.pdbx_description
1 polymer ?
#
loop_
_entity_poly.entity_id
_entity_poly.type
_entity_poly.pdbx_seq_one_letter_code
_entity_poly.pdbx_strand_id
1 'polypeptide(L)'
;MCSFVTSVENASVDDFGLDKSEELETGEFYALANEQGAAFGEGHAKSILLGEHSVVYGKPAIALPVTSLRTMAWIDRVENSPVLFSMDGEVIDIDELPERFASIAAALRAGLRTFGIPERDLLVRLRSGIPPAAGLGGSAAVAHALIDAVRDLADGTLTERQRFDLVQEAERLAHGNPSGLDATVARASRPVYFKQGEFHPLKVAKKMWLVLGDTGVRGSTSLAVARVRGFVDSHRVHGQELLDHLGQLADGAVHNLAKGDFARLGHRMDSAQEALEELGVGHESITDLVTAARLAGAHGAKLTGAGCGGCVMALAESADHAELISHAMMGANAVATWTVEVNPS
;
A
#
# COMPACT_ATOMS: atom_id res chain seq x y z
N MET A 1 -35.32 -25.32 -0.74
CA MET A 1 -34.55 -26.25 0.09
C MET A 1 -33.26 -26.56 -0.61
N CYS A 2 -32.18 -26.18 0.06
CA CYS A 2 -30.82 -26.74 -0.06
C CYS A 2 -30.09 -26.58 -1.38
N SER A 3 -29.06 -25.91 -1.32
CA SER A 3 -27.67 -26.23 -1.14
C SER A 3 -26.81 -25.12 -1.75
N PHE A 4 -26.39 -24.19 -0.94
CA PHE A 4 -25.26 -23.29 -1.23
C PHE A 4 -24.45 -23.16 0.06
N VAL A 5 -23.75 -24.23 0.42
CA VAL A 5 -22.63 -24.16 1.38
C VAL A 5 -21.62 -25.18 0.89
N THR A 6 -20.63 -24.72 0.17
CA THR A 6 -19.25 -25.25 0.10
C THR A 6 -18.55 -24.58 -1.09
N SER A 7 -17.68 -23.62 -0.79
CA SER A 7 -16.44 -23.29 -1.50
C SER A 7 -15.98 -21.86 -1.22
N VAL A 8 -15.48 -21.61 -0.02
CA VAL A 8 -14.85 -20.33 0.34
C VAL A 8 -13.48 -20.62 0.98
N GLU A 9 -12.60 -21.32 0.26
CA GLU A 9 -11.20 -21.52 0.71
C GLU A 9 -10.14 -21.09 -0.29
N ASN A 10 -10.53 -20.51 -1.44
CA ASN A 10 -9.57 -19.95 -2.41
C ASN A 10 -10.14 -18.65 -2.97
N ALA A 11 -9.99 -17.54 -2.24
CA ALA A 11 -10.22 -16.22 -2.80
C ALA A 11 -9.14 -15.95 -3.86
N SER A 12 -9.50 -16.01 -5.14
CA SER A 12 -8.67 -15.66 -6.27
C SER A 12 -8.60 -14.13 -6.44
N VAL A 13 -7.66 -13.67 -7.28
CA VAL A 13 -7.44 -12.26 -7.65
C VAL A 13 -8.70 -11.58 -8.21
N ASP A 14 -9.72 -12.36 -8.56
CA ASP A 14 -11.00 -11.92 -9.11
C ASP A 14 -11.95 -11.31 -8.06
N ASP A 15 -11.65 -11.41 -6.76
CA ASP A 15 -12.51 -10.92 -5.68
C ASP A 15 -12.56 -9.38 -5.51
N PHE A 16 -11.78 -8.63 -6.31
CA PHE A 16 -11.79 -7.17 -6.30
C PHE A 16 -12.10 -6.54 -7.66
N GLY A 17 -12.57 -7.33 -8.65
CA GLY A 17 -13.00 -6.87 -9.98
C GLY A 17 -11.96 -6.05 -10.73
N LEU A 18 -10.74 -6.50 -10.66
CA LEU A 18 -9.68 -5.92 -11.48
C LEU A 18 -9.79 -6.52 -12.87
N ASP A 19 -10.46 -5.82 -13.79
CA ASP A 19 -10.39 -6.14 -15.20
C ASP A 19 -8.94 -5.97 -15.66
N LYS A 20 -8.31 -7.08 -16.04
CA LYS A 20 -6.92 -7.13 -16.50
C LYS A 20 -6.71 -6.57 -17.90
N SER A 21 -7.77 -6.10 -18.57
CA SER A 21 -7.74 -5.79 -20.01
C SER A 21 -7.69 -4.30 -20.37
N GLU A 22 -7.81 -3.37 -19.41
CA GLU A 22 -7.76 -1.94 -19.72
C GLU A 22 -6.75 -1.20 -18.84
N GLU A 23 -5.53 -1.00 -19.33
CA GLU A 23 -4.69 0.14 -18.97
C GLU A 23 -5.41 1.42 -19.44
N LEU A 24 -6.37 1.90 -18.66
CA LEU A 24 -6.96 3.20 -18.87
C LEU A 24 -5.86 4.26 -18.65
N GLU A 25 -5.52 4.99 -19.70
CA GLU A 25 -4.65 6.16 -19.60
C GLU A 25 -5.18 7.09 -18.50
N THR A 26 -4.30 7.72 -17.75
CA THR A 26 -4.64 8.63 -16.63
C THR A 26 -5.72 9.65 -16.96
N GLY A 27 -5.88 10.04 -18.22
CA GLY A 27 -6.91 10.96 -18.71
C GLY A 27 -8.33 10.38 -18.70
N GLU A 28 -8.51 9.10 -19.00
CA GLU A 28 -9.82 8.43 -18.95
C GLU A 28 -10.27 8.17 -17.50
N PHE A 29 -9.33 7.95 -16.57
CA PHE A 29 -9.60 7.87 -15.14
C PHE A 29 -10.26 9.15 -14.59
N TYR A 30 -9.79 10.34 -15.04
CA TYR A 30 -10.37 11.62 -14.64
C TYR A 30 -11.71 11.91 -15.32
N ALA A 31 -11.95 11.40 -16.53
CA ALA A 31 -13.23 11.57 -17.22
C ALA A 31 -14.38 10.84 -16.51
N LEU A 32 -14.12 9.67 -15.92
CA LEU A 32 -15.10 8.94 -15.12
C LEU A 32 -15.37 9.61 -13.75
N ALA A 33 -14.42 10.38 -13.20
CA ALA A 33 -14.59 11.14 -11.97
C ALA A 33 -15.61 12.28 -12.10
N ASN A 34 -15.90 12.75 -13.31
CA ASN A 34 -16.83 13.84 -13.60
C ASN A 34 -18.23 13.40 -13.98
N GLU A 35 -18.62 12.15 -13.76
CA GLU A 35 -20.00 11.72 -13.97
C GLU A 35 -20.94 12.37 -12.93
N GLN A 36 -21.42 13.57 -13.29
CA GLN A 36 -22.70 14.14 -12.85
C GLN A 36 -22.92 14.27 -11.33
N GLY A 37 -22.05 15.01 -10.64
CA GLY A 37 -22.40 15.50 -9.30
C GLY A 37 -22.24 14.49 -8.14
N ALA A 38 -21.63 13.35 -8.37
CA ALA A 38 -21.26 12.42 -7.29
C ALA A 38 -20.12 13.02 -6.43
N ALA A 39 -20.22 12.87 -5.13
CA ALA A 39 -19.13 13.23 -4.24
C ALA A 39 -17.93 12.29 -4.43
N PHE A 40 -16.71 12.83 -4.43
CA PHE A 40 -15.50 12.13 -4.83
C PHE A 40 -14.41 12.15 -3.77
N GLY A 41 -13.66 11.04 -3.69
CA GLY A 41 -12.46 10.95 -2.88
C GLY A 41 -11.44 9.97 -3.46
N GLU A 42 -10.18 10.20 -3.14
CA GLU A 42 -9.09 9.35 -3.59
C GLU A 42 -8.05 9.08 -2.47
N GLY A 43 -7.39 7.93 -2.58
CA GLY A 43 -6.20 7.59 -1.81
C GLY A 43 -5.22 6.85 -2.71
N HIS A 44 -3.92 6.95 -2.45
CA HIS A 44 -2.92 6.25 -3.26
C HIS A 44 -2.18 5.18 -2.47
N ALA A 45 -1.54 4.27 -3.18
CA ALA A 45 -0.69 3.25 -2.58
C ALA A 45 0.55 3.86 -1.90
N LYS A 46 1.20 3.06 -1.08
CA LYS A 46 2.51 3.36 -0.47
C LYS A 46 3.44 2.16 -0.63
N SER A 47 4.71 2.41 -0.53
CA SER A 47 5.73 1.37 -0.50
C SER A 47 6.76 1.69 0.57
N ILE A 48 7.35 0.68 1.20
CA ILE A 48 8.42 0.89 2.19
C ILE A 48 9.76 0.77 1.46
N LEU A 49 10.56 1.83 1.52
CA LEU A 49 11.91 1.83 0.96
C LEU A 49 12.88 1.08 1.87
N LEU A 50 12.83 1.37 3.17
CA LEU A 50 13.65 0.73 4.20
C LEU A 50 12.93 0.77 5.55
N GLY A 51 13.16 -0.24 6.40
CA GLY A 51 12.64 -0.30 7.76
C GLY A 51 11.44 -1.22 7.94
N GLU A 52 11.15 -2.09 6.96
CA GLU A 52 10.15 -3.16 7.11
C GLU A 52 10.42 -3.97 8.37
N HIS A 53 9.38 -4.43 9.04
CA HIS A 53 9.40 -5.17 10.29
C HIS A 53 10.08 -4.45 11.45
N SER A 54 11.25 -3.83 11.27
CA SER A 54 11.96 -3.13 12.35
C SER A 54 11.16 -1.94 12.90
N VAL A 55 10.30 -1.34 12.09
CA VAL A 55 9.44 -0.22 12.46
C VAL A 55 8.47 -0.56 13.60
N VAL A 56 7.95 -1.78 13.68
CA VAL A 56 7.09 -2.24 14.79
C VAL A 56 7.85 -2.44 16.10
N TYR A 57 9.19 -2.47 16.01
CA TYR A 57 10.10 -2.48 17.17
C TYR A 57 10.67 -1.09 17.50
N GLY A 58 10.02 -0.02 16.99
CA GLY A 58 10.40 1.36 17.27
C GLY A 58 11.62 1.87 16.51
N LYS A 59 12.11 1.10 15.52
CA LYS A 59 13.20 1.54 14.64
C LYS A 59 12.65 2.45 13.53
N PRO A 60 13.49 3.29 12.90
CA PRO A 60 13.05 4.14 11.82
C PRO A 60 12.68 3.36 10.55
N ALA A 61 11.81 3.96 9.75
CA ALA A 61 11.46 3.50 8.41
C ALA A 61 11.36 4.68 7.44
N ILE A 62 11.56 4.42 6.16
CA ILE A 62 11.27 5.35 5.07
C ILE A 62 10.20 4.72 4.20
N ALA A 63 9.12 5.44 3.98
CA ALA A 63 8.06 5.03 3.08
C ALA A 63 7.82 6.08 1.99
N LEU A 64 7.34 5.62 0.85
CA LEU A 64 7.16 6.38 -0.38
C LEU A 64 5.70 6.34 -0.81
N PRO A 65 5.12 7.48 -1.22
CA PRO A 65 3.86 7.48 -1.92
C PRO A 65 4.01 6.83 -3.30
N VAL A 66 3.03 6.02 -3.69
CA VAL A 66 2.92 5.39 -5.01
C VAL A 66 1.69 5.96 -5.69
N THR A 67 1.82 7.17 -6.21
CA THR A 67 0.70 7.95 -6.73
C THR A 67 0.16 7.45 -8.06
N SER A 68 0.86 6.57 -8.75
CA SER A 68 0.40 5.89 -9.96
C SER A 68 -0.64 4.79 -9.68
N LEU A 69 -0.67 4.26 -8.45
CA LEU A 69 -1.65 3.27 -8.00
C LEU A 69 -2.63 3.91 -7.02
N ARG A 70 -3.90 4.01 -7.40
CA ARG A 70 -4.91 4.75 -6.65
C ARG A 70 -6.15 3.91 -6.37
N THR A 71 -6.83 4.25 -5.29
CA THR A 71 -8.21 3.89 -5.04
C THR A 71 -9.06 5.14 -5.12
N MET A 72 -10.20 5.04 -5.77
CA MET A 72 -11.18 6.10 -5.92
C MET A 72 -12.52 5.66 -5.37
N ALA A 73 -13.23 6.59 -4.74
CA ALA A 73 -14.56 6.40 -4.21
C ALA A 73 -15.50 7.50 -4.74
N TRP A 74 -16.70 7.11 -5.13
CA TRP A 74 -17.78 8.02 -5.47
C TRP A 74 -18.97 7.72 -4.59
N ILE A 75 -19.67 8.74 -4.13
CA ILE A 75 -20.89 8.62 -3.34
C ILE A 75 -22.00 9.41 -4.01
N ASP A 76 -23.05 8.70 -4.41
CA ASP A 76 -24.29 9.26 -4.94
C ASP A 76 -25.38 9.20 -3.89
N ARG A 77 -26.28 10.18 -3.90
CA ARG A 77 -27.52 10.09 -3.15
C ARG A 77 -28.55 9.29 -3.93
N VAL A 78 -29.14 8.31 -3.28
CA VAL A 78 -30.23 7.47 -3.81
C VAL A 78 -31.40 7.53 -2.82
N GLU A 79 -32.64 7.45 -3.30
CA GLU A 79 -33.79 7.59 -2.42
C GLU A 79 -34.28 6.24 -1.89
N ASN A 80 -34.74 6.20 -0.63
CA ASN A 80 -35.39 5.04 0.01
C ASN A 80 -34.55 3.76 -0.03
N SER A 81 -33.26 3.86 0.24
CA SER A 81 -32.34 2.71 0.25
C SER A 81 -31.49 2.68 1.51
N PRO A 82 -30.95 1.50 1.92
CA PRO A 82 -29.82 1.44 2.83
C PRO A 82 -28.58 2.08 2.18
N VAL A 83 -27.42 1.99 2.82
CA VAL A 83 -26.15 2.28 2.16
C VAL A 83 -25.76 1.10 1.29
N LEU A 84 -25.66 1.34 0.00
CA LEU A 84 -25.31 0.34 -1.00
C LEU A 84 -23.86 0.52 -1.43
N PHE A 85 -23.13 -0.58 -1.55
CA PHE A 85 -21.82 -0.64 -2.18
C PHE A 85 -21.92 -1.26 -3.57
N SER A 86 -21.39 -0.58 -4.58
CA SER A 86 -21.19 -1.16 -5.91
C SER A 86 -19.72 -1.59 -6.04
N MET A 87 -19.52 -2.89 -6.19
CA MET A 87 -18.24 -3.54 -6.43
C MET A 87 -18.45 -4.54 -7.56
N ASP A 88 -17.62 -4.48 -8.61
CA ASP A 88 -17.62 -5.44 -9.75
C ASP A 88 -18.95 -5.61 -10.46
N GLY A 89 -19.76 -4.55 -10.48
CA GLY A 89 -21.08 -4.60 -11.09
C GLY A 89 -22.18 -5.20 -10.20
N GLU A 90 -21.82 -5.70 -9.04
CA GLU A 90 -22.77 -6.12 -8.00
C GLU A 90 -23.04 -4.98 -7.01
N VAL A 91 -24.26 -4.91 -6.50
CA VAL A 91 -24.68 -3.94 -5.50
C VAL A 91 -25.04 -4.69 -4.22
N ILE A 92 -24.34 -4.38 -3.13
CA ILE A 92 -24.45 -5.09 -1.84
C ILE A 92 -24.81 -4.07 -0.76
N ASP A 93 -25.71 -4.40 0.16
CA ASP A 93 -25.96 -3.60 1.36
C ASP A 93 -24.73 -3.59 2.27
N ILE A 94 -24.41 -2.43 2.86
CA ILE A 94 -23.26 -2.30 3.77
C ILE A 94 -23.30 -3.31 4.94
N ASP A 95 -24.49 -3.65 5.40
CA ASP A 95 -24.69 -4.59 6.50
C ASP A 95 -24.53 -6.06 6.07
N GLU A 96 -24.55 -6.33 4.77
CA GLU A 96 -24.34 -7.65 4.16
C GLU A 96 -22.89 -7.83 3.64
N LEU A 97 -22.04 -6.81 3.77
CA LEU A 97 -20.64 -6.91 3.34
C LEU A 97 -19.90 -8.03 4.09
N PRO A 98 -19.19 -8.90 3.39
CA PRO A 98 -18.34 -9.92 4.02
C PRO A 98 -17.37 -9.33 5.04
N GLU A 99 -17.02 -10.08 6.10
CA GLU A 99 -16.14 -9.64 7.19
C GLU A 99 -14.79 -9.10 6.70
N ARG A 100 -14.26 -9.64 5.59
CA ARG A 100 -13.04 -9.14 4.96
C ARG A 100 -13.09 -7.67 4.54
N PHE A 101 -14.29 -7.09 4.40
CA PHE A 101 -14.55 -5.69 4.07
C PHE A 101 -14.95 -4.83 5.27
N ALA A 102 -14.88 -5.36 6.49
CA ALA A 102 -15.26 -4.63 7.71
C ALA A 102 -14.54 -3.29 7.88
N SER A 103 -13.26 -3.20 7.48
CA SER A 103 -12.50 -1.94 7.52
C SER A 103 -13.03 -0.90 6.52
N ILE A 104 -13.56 -1.34 5.37
CA ILE A 104 -14.20 -0.47 4.37
C ILE A 104 -15.47 0.13 4.95
N ALA A 105 -16.36 -0.72 5.49
CA ALA A 105 -17.58 -0.26 6.16
C ALA A 105 -17.26 0.69 7.33
N ALA A 106 -16.25 0.38 8.13
CA ALA A 106 -15.84 1.22 9.24
C ALA A 106 -15.33 2.60 8.79
N ALA A 107 -14.53 2.67 7.73
CA ALA A 107 -14.04 3.94 7.18
C ALA A 107 -15.20 4.83 6.72
N LEU A 108 -16.16 4.27 5.99
CA LEU A 108 -17.35 4.99 5.56
C LEU A 108 -18.17 5.48 6.77
N ARG A 109 -18.49 4.59 7.70
CA ARG A 109 -19.25 4.91 8.91
C ARG A 109 -18.60 5.98 9.77
N ALA A 110 -17.26 5.93 9.92
CA ALA A 110 -16.50 6.94 10.63
C ALA A 110 -16.63 8.31 9.97
N GLY A 111 -16.51 8.38 8.64
CA GLY A 111 -16.74 9.59 7.87
C GLY A 111 -18.17 10.12 8.03
N LEU A 112 -19.19 9.28 7.82
CA LEU A 112 -20.61 9.68 7.94
C LEU A 112 -20.93 10.23 9.33
N ARG A 113 -20.47 9.57 10.40
CA ARG A 113 -20.64 10.06 11.79
C ARG A 113 -19.98 11.43 11.99
N THR A 114 -18.79 11.63 11.45
CA THR A 114 -18.04 12.88 11.62
C THR A 114 -18.78 14.09 11.04
N PHE A 115 -19.48 13.89 9.92
CA PHE A 115 -20.23 14.95 9.26
C PHE A 115 -21.74 14.94 9.55
N GLY A 116 -22.21 14.04 10.42
CA GLY A 116 -23.62 13.94 10.79
C GLY A 116 -24.53 13.51 9.63
N ILE A 117 -23.99 12.76 8.66
CA ILE A 117 -24.75 12.23 7.52
C ILE A 117 -25.42 10.91 7.95
N PRO A 118 -26.73 10.77 7.75
CA PRO A 118 -27.42 9.51 8.04
C PRO A 118 -26.86 8.34 7.22
N GLU A 119 -26.75 7.17 7.86
CA GLU A 119 -26.32 5.90 7.22
C GLU A 119 -27.46 5.29 6.40
N ARG A 120 -27.89 5.98 5.38
CA ARG A 120 -28.93 5.57 4.42
C ARG A 120 -28.94 6.49 3.21
N ASP A 121 -29.65 6.06 2.18
CA ASP A 121 -29.90 6.84 0.96
C ASP A 121 -28.59 7.19 0.21
N LEU A 122 -27.63 6.26 0.22
CA LEU A 122 -26.31 6.42 -0.40
C LEU A 122 -25.94 5.19 -1.26
N LEU A 123 -25.38 5.44 -2.44
CA LEU A 123 -24.69 4.44 -3.25
C LEU A 123 -23.20 4.80 -3.30
N VAL A 124 -22.36 3.89 -2.80
CA VAL A 124 -20.91 4.02 -2.76
C VAL A 124 -20.30 3.15 -3.85
N ARG A 125 -19.54 3.74 -4.75
CA ARG A 125 -18.79 3.03 -5.79
C ARG A 125 -17.31 3.11 -5.46
N LEU A 126 -16.62 1.96 -5.47
CA LEU A 126 -15.18 1.86 -5.25
C LEU A 126 -14.49 1.29 -6.49
N ARG A 127 -13.37 1.91 -6.87
CA ARG A 127 -12.45 1.38 -7.88
C ARG A 127 -11.03 1.48 -7.36
N SER A 128 -10.30 0.35 -7.35
CA SER A 128 -8.92 0.32 -6.90
C SER A 128 -8.01 -0.24 -8.01
N GLY A 129 -6.95 0.51 -8.33
CA GLY A 129 -5.83 0.01 -9.12
C GLY A 129 -4.71 -0.58 -8.25
N ILE A 130 -4.91 -0.67 -6.93
CA ILE A 130 -3.91 -1.21 -6.00
C ILE A 130 -4.17 -2.71 -5.87
N PRO A 131 -3.20 -3.59 -6.21
CA PRO A 131 -3.40 -5.02 -6.10
C PRO A 131 -3.66 -5.43 -4.65
N PRO A 132 -4.65 -6.31 -4.40
CA PRO A 132 -5.01 -6.73 -3.06
C PRO A 132 -3.89 -7.54 -2.41
N ALA A 133 -3.68 -7.35 -1.10
CA ALA A 133 -2.69 -8.08 -0.29
C ALA A 133 -1.24 -8.06 -0.82
N ALA A 134 -0.89 -7.10 -1.67
CA ALA A 134 0.46 -6.93 -2.24
C ALA A 134 1.43 -6.14 -1.32
N GLY A 135 0.99 -5.72 -0.12
CA GLY A 135 1.82 -4.95 0.82
C GLY A 135 1.91 -3.45 0.50
N LEU A 136 1.09 -2.97 -0.43
CA LEU A 136 1.13 -1.58 -0.94
C LEU A 136 0.17 -0.62 -0.22
N GLY A 137 -0.37 -0.97 0.96
CA GLY A 137 -1.21 -0.08 1.78
C GLY A 137 -2.61 0.17 1.21
N GLY A 138 -3.20 -0.83 0.52
CA GLY A 138 -4.50 -0.70 -0.13
C GLY A 138 -5.64 -0.35 0.84
N SER A 139 -5.67 -0.91 2.07
CA SER A 139 -6.70 -0.60 3.07
C SER A 139 -6.70 0.87 3.47
N ALA A 140 -5.53 1.45 3.74
CA ALA A 140 -5.41 2.88 4.05
C ALA A 140 -5.81 3.76 2.85
N ALA A 141 -5.46 3.36 1.63
CA ALA A 141 -5.87 4.07 0.41
C ALA A 141 -7.40 4.07 0.25
N VAL A 142 -8.06 2.93 0.47
CA VAL A 142 -9.54 2.83 0.46
C VAL A 142 -10.14 3.70 1.55
N ALA A 143 -9.60 3.65 2.78
CA ALA A 143 -10.10 4.47 3.88
C ALA A 143 -9.98 5.98 3.55
N HIS A 144 -8.87 6.43 3.00
CA HIS A 144 -8.72 7.81 2.55
C HIS A 144 -9.74 8.18 1.48
N ALA A 145 -9.91 7.35 0.46
CA ALA A 145 -10.87 7.60 -0.62
C ALA A 145 -12.29 7.76 -0.10
N LEU A 146 -12.73 6.87 0.79
CA LEU A 146 -14.07 6.93 1.39
C LEU A 146 -14.27 8.16 2.29
N ILE A 147 -13.30 8.46 3.17
CA ILE A 147 -13.37 9.61 4.06
C ILE A 147 -13.40 10.92 3.27
N ASP A 148 -12.61 11.00 2.18
CA ASP A 148 -12.62 12.17 1.30
C ASP A 148 -13.92 12.30 0.51
N ALA A 149 -14.49 11.21 0.02
CA ALA A 149 -15.79 11.23 -0.67
C ALA A 149 -16.91 11.68 0.28
N VAL A 150 -16.91 11.21 1.55
CA VAL A 150 -17.89 11.67 2.55
C VAL A 150 -17.68 13.15 2.90
N ARG A 151 -16.43 13.61 3.03
CA ARG A 151 -16.13 15.03 3.24
C ARG A 151 -16.66 15.89 2.09
N ASP A 152 -16.48 15.42 0.85
CA ASP A 152 -16.96 16.09 -0.35
C ASP A 152 -18.51 16.12 -0.39
N LEU A 153 -19.16 14.99 -0.06
CA LEU A 153 -20.62 14.90 0.07
C LEU A 153 -21.22 15.89 1.06
N ALA A 154 -20.46 16.21 2.11
CA ALA A 154 -20.84 17.13 3.18
C ALA A 154 -20.50 18.60 2.85
N ASP A 155 -19.81 18.89 1.75
CA ASP A 155 -19.14 20.19 1.50
C ASP A 155 -18.31 20.64 2.74
N GLY A 156 -17.64 19.68 3.36
CA GLY A 156 -16.98 19.86 4.65
C GLY A 156 -15.46 19.98 4.54
N THR A 157 -14.83 20.19 5.70
CA THR A 157 -13.37 20.26 5.83
C THR A 157 -12.88 19.29 6.89
N LEU A 158 -11.69 18.74 6.70
CA LEU A 158 -10.97 17.93 7.68
C LEU A 158 -9.55 18.46 7.84
N THR A 159 -9.11 18.59 9.08
CA THR A 159 -7.69 18.76 9.36
C THR A 159 -6.94 17.45 9.10
N GLU A 160 -5.64 17.51 8.81
CA GLU A 160 -4.82 16.30 8.62
C GLU A 160 -4.88 15.37 9.85
N ARG A 161 -4.96 15.93 11.05
CA ARG A 161 -5.09 15.14 12.29
C ARG A 161 -6.42 14.39 12.35
N GLN A 162 -7.54 15.06 12.08
CA GLN A 162 -8.86 14.40 12.06
C GLN A 162 -8.90 13.28 11.02
N ARG A 163 -8.39 13.55 9.83
CA ARG A 163 -8.29 12.55 8.76
C ARG A 163 -7.46 11.34 9.19
N PHE A 164 -6.28 11.58 9.74
CA PHE A 164 -5.41 10.52 10.26
C PHE A 164 -6.14 9.66 11.29
N ASP A 165 -6.82 10.28 12.25
CA ASP A 165 -7.54 9.57 13.32
C ASP A 165 -8.66 8.69 12.77
N LEU A 166 -9.41 9.16 11.74
CA LEU A 166 -10.45 8.40 11.05
C LEU A 166 -9.88 7.20 10.29
N VAL A 167 -8.80 7.38 9.54
CA VAL A 167 -8.14 6.27 8.83
C VAL A 167 -7.60 5.25 9.82
N GLN A 168 -6.98 5.71 10.92
CA GLN A 168 -6.50 4.82 11.98
C GLN A 168 -7.61 4.02 12.65
N GLU A 169 -8.82 4.56 12.75
CA GLU A 169 -10.00 3.81 13.26
C GLU A 169 -10.31 2.61 12.34
N ALA A 170 -10.33 2.82 11.02
CA ALA A 170 -10.56 1.76 10.04
C ALA A 170 -9.40 0.74 10.01
N GLU A 171 -8.15 1.21 10.03
CA GLU A 171 -6.97 0.35 10.04
C GLU A 171 -6.86 -0.54 11.29
N ARG A 172 -7.37 -0.11 12.46
CA ARG A 172 -7.42 -0.96 13.65
C ARG A 172 -8.27 -2.19 13.46
N LEU A 173 -9.33 -2.11 12.69
CA LEU A 173 -10.18 -3.28 12.38
C LEU A 173 -9.49 -4.25 11.42
N ALA A 174 -8.73 -3.72 10.45
CA ALA A 174 -8.00 -4.57 9.52
C ALA A 174 -6.74 -5.22 10.14
N HIS A 175 -6.02 -4.48 10.99
CA HIS A 175 -4.66 -4.82 11.39
C HIS A 175 -4.43 -4.84 12.91
N GLY A 176 -5.44 -4.58 13.72
CA GLY A 176 -5.38 -4.57 15.20
C GLY A 176 -4.61 -3.36 15.76
N ASN A 177 -3.31 -3.28 15.56
CA ASN A 177 -2.47 -2.19 16.08
C ASN A 177 -1.62 -1.56 14.96
N PRO A 178 -2.21 -0.72 14.10
CA PRO A 178 -1.50 -0.09 12.99
C PRO A 178 -0.51 0.96 13.48
N SER A 179 0.68 1.00 12.85
CA SER A 179 1.75 1.97 13.18
C SER A 179 1.40 3.43 12.83
N GLY A 180 0.41 3.64 11.98
CA GLY A 180 0.08 4.93 11.38
C GLY A 180 0.88 5.27 10.13
N LEU A 181 1.87 4.46 9.77
CA LEU A 181 2.69 4.69 8.58
C LEU A 181 1.84 4.70 7.30
N ASP A 182 0.98 3.69 7.13
CA ASP A 182 0.13 3.54 5.95
C ASP A 182 -0.87 4.71 5.85
N ALA A 183 -1.51 5.07 6.96
CA ALA A 183 -2.44 6.20 7.04
C ALA A 183 -1.79 7.55 6.69
N THR A 184 -0.50 7.75 7.01
CA THR A 184 0.21 8.98 6.69
C THR A 184 0.69 9.01 5.25
N VAL A 185 1.28 7.90 4.78
CA VAL A 185 1.97 7.87 3.48
C VAL A 185 0.99 7.76 2.32
N ALA A 186 -0.18 7.14 2.49
CA ALA A 186 -1.21 7.04 1.45
C ALA A 186 -1.81 8.39 0.98
N ARG A 187 -1.35 9.52 1.55
CA ARG A 187 -1.64 10.89 1.11
C ARG A 187 -0.41 11.80 1.00
N ALA A 188 0.75 11.28 1.32
CA ALA A 188 1.97 12.07 1.23
C ALA A 188 2.30 12.41 -0.24
N SER A 189 2.86 13.58 -0.47
CA SER A 189 3.35 14.00 -1.80
C SER A 189 4.83 13.73 -2.01
N ARG A 190 5.53 13.25 -0.98
CA ARG A 190 6.98 12.97 -0.99
C ARG A 190 7.34 11.87 -0.01
N PRO A 191 8.55 11.30 -0.09
CA PRO A 191 9.04 10.31 0.87
C PRO A 191 8.93 10.80 2.31
N VAL A 192 8.58 9.89 3.22
CA VAL A 192 8.39 10.16 4.64
C VAL A 192 9.34 9.29 5.45
N TYR A 193 10.12 9.93 6.32
CA TYR A 193 10.82 9.24 7.41
C TYR A 193 9.89 9.13 8.61
N PHE A 194 9.78 7.93 9.15
CA PHE A 194 8.95 7.62 10.31
C PHE A 194 9.81 7.04 11.43
N LYS A 195 9.61 7.52 12.65
CA LYS A 195 10.21 6.97 13.85
C LYS A 195 9.32 7.25 15.06
N GLN A 196 8.93 6.20 15.78
CA GLN A 196 8.20 6.31 17.07
C GLN A 196 6.95 7.20 17.03
N GLY A 197 6.19 7.15 15.93
CA GLY A 197 4.97 7.96 15.76
C GLY A 197 5.19 9.35 15.17
N GLU A 198 6.44 9.77 14.96
CA GLU A 198 6.77 11.04 14.33
C GLU A 198 7.05 10.84 12.82
N PHE A 199 6.54 11.76 12.01
CA PHE A 199 6.63 11.73 10.55
C PHE A 199 7.35 12.98 10.05
N HIS A 200 8.41 12.79 9.25
CA HIS A 200 9.18 13.88 8.69
C HIS A 200 9.28 13.72 7.18
N PRO A 201 8.76 14.68 6.37
CA PRO A 201 8.97 14.67 4.92
C PRO A 201 10.46 14.75 4.59
N LEU A 202 10.92 13.92 3.66
CA LEU A 202 12.32 13.87 3.26
C LEU A 202 12.60 14.74 2.03
N LYS A 203 13.82 15.27 1.97
CA LYS A 203 14.38 15.90 0.77
C LYS A 203 14.95 14.83 -0.15
N VAL A 204 14.63 14.94 -1.43
CA VAL A 204 15.20 14.14 -2.52
C VAL A 204 15.98 15.09 -3.43
N ALA A 205 17.29 14.90 -3.53
CA ALA A 205 18.14 15.83 -4.28
C ALA A 205 18.07 15.63 -5.80
N LYS A 206 17.85 14.40 -6.24
CA LYS A 206 17.80 14.03 -7.66
C LYS A 206 16.58 13.16 -7.93
N LYS A 207 16.00 13.32 -9.11
CA LYS A 207 14.96 12.43 -9.60
C LYS A 207 15.45 10.98 -9.62
N MET A 208 14.64 10.06 -9.14
CA MET A 208 14.90 8.62 -9.19
C MET A 208 13.63 7.87 -9.59
N TRP A 209 13.81 6.67 -10.06
CA TRP A 209 12.72 5.77 -10.42
C TRP A 209 12.81 4.50 -9.58
N LEU A 210 11.66 4.01 -9.18
CA LEU A 210 11.54 2.74 -8.50
C LEU A 210 10.62 1.84 -9.33
N VAL A 211 11.05 0.62 -9.55
CA VAL A 211 10.23 -0.40 -10.20
C VAL A 211 9.66 -1.30 -9.11
N LEU A 212 8.34 -1.37 -9.03
CA LEU A 212 7.64 -2.33 -8.18
C LEU A 212 7.27 -3.53 -9.04
N GLY A 213 7.63 -4.73 -8.63
CA GLY A 213 7.25 -5.98 -9.29
C GLY A 213 6.41 -6.84 -8.35
N ASP A 214 5.20 -7.20 -8.76
CA ASP A 214 4.31 -8.09 -8.01
C ASP A 214 4.66 -9.55 -8.28
N THR A 215 4.96 -10.30 -7.23
CA THR A 215 5.28 -11.73 -7.33
C THR A 215 4.06 -12.61 -7.67
N GLY A 216 2.83 -12.07 -7.57
CA GLY A 216 1.60 -12.87 -7.65
C GLY A 216 1.31 -13.73 -6.42
N VAL A 217 2.28 -13.88 -5.51
CA VAL A 217 2.11 -14.64 -4.26
C VAL A 217 1.57 -13.71 -3.17
N ARG A 218 0.45 -14.07 -2.58
CA ARG A 218 -0.18 -13.27 -1.53
C ARG A 218 0.28 -13.72 -0.15
N GLY A 219 1.03 -12.86 0.53
CA GLY A 219 1.49 -13.07 1.90
C GLY A 219 0.50 -12.51 2.93
N SER A 220 0.41 -13.18 4.09
CA SER A 220 -0.32 -12.63 5.23
C SER A 220 0.62 -11.76 6.08
N THR A 221 0.30 -10.48 6.24
CA THR A 221 1.06 -9.55 7.09
C THR A 221 1.14 -10.06 8.53
N SER A 222 0.06 -10.62 9.07
CA SER A 222 0.04 -11.15 10.44
C SER A 222 0.97 -12.36 10.60
N LEU A 223 1.02 -13.26 9.62
CA LEU A 223 1.94 -14.40 9.63
C LEU A 223 3.39 -13.97 9.47
N ALA A 224 3.70 -13.01 8.61
CA ALA A 224 5.05 -12.48 8.45
C ALA A 224 5.55 -11.81 9.74
N VAL A 225 4.71 -10.97 10.36
CA VAL A 225 5.03 -10.35 11.67
C VAL A 225 5.22 -11.42 12.76
N ALA A 226 4.39 -12.46 12.77
CA ALA A 226 4.54 -13.57 13.73
C ALA A 226 5.84 -14.35 13.51
N ARG A 227 6.29 -14.58 12.26
CA ARG A 227 7.58 -15.20 11.93
C ARG A 227 8.75 -14.39 12.47
N VAL A 228 8.79 -13.09 12.18
CA VAL A 228 9.85 -12.20 12.70
C VAL A 228 9.87 -12.22 14.22
N ARG A 229 8.70 -12.13 14.87
CA ARG A 229 8.62 -12.23 16.34
C ARG A 229 9.19 -13.56 16.84
N GLY A 230 8.79 -14.68 16.26
CA GLY A 230 9.27 -16.01 16.62
C GLY A 230 10.78 -16.14 16.43
N PHE A 231 11.36 -15.56 15.37
CA PHE A 231 12.81 -15.52 15.15
C PHE A 231 13.51 -14.70 16.24
N VAL A 232 13.03 -13.49 16.53
CA VAL A 232 13.59 -12.60 17.54
C VAL A 232 13.50 -13.22 18.94
N ASP A 233 12.40 -13.89 19.26
CA ASP A 233 12.23 -14.56 20.57
C ASP A 233 13.18 -15.75 20.73
N SER A 234 13.42 -16.53 19.66
CA SER A 234 14.31 -17.70 19.68
C SER A 234 15.80 -17.36 19.53
N HIS A 235 16.11 -16.24 18.85
CA HIS A 235 17.49 -15.76 18.60
C HIS A 235 17.67 -14.32 19.10
N ARG A 236 17.40 -14.09 20.39
CA ARG A 236 17.21 -12.74 20.96
C ARG A 236 18.32 -11.74 20.61
N VAL A 237 19.59 -12.12 20.74
CA VAL A 237 20.71 -11.21 20.46
C VAL A 237 20.77 -10.93 18.96
N HIS A 238 20.84 -11.95 18.15
CA HIS A 238 20.97 -11.84 16.70
C HIS A 238 19.74 -11.20 16.04
N GLY A 239 18.53 -11.57 16.46
CA GLY A 239 17.32 -10.93 15.98
C GLY A 239 17.25 -9.43 16.29
N GLN A 240 17.73 -9.03 17.48
CA GLN A 240 17.83 -7.61 17.82
C GLN A 240 18.89 -6.89 16.99
N GLU A 241 20.04 -7.51 16.71
CA GLU A 241 21.08 -6.96 15.82
C GLU A 241 20.56 -6.74 14.41
N LEU A 242 19.77 -7.68 13.85
CA LEU A 242 19.14 -7.53 12.54
C LEU A 242 18.12 -6.37 12.52
N LEU A 243 17.28 -6.25 13.55
CA LEU A 243 16.33 -5.13 13.66
C LEU A 243 17.04 -3.78 13.81
N ASP A 244 18.13 -3.73 14.57
CA ASP A 244 18.96 -2.52 14.72
C ASP A 244 19.64 -2.17 13.41
N HIS A 245 20.15 -3.17 12.67
CA HIS A 245 20.76 -2.99 11.36
C HIS A 245 19.75 -2.41 10.34
N LEU A 246 18.54 -2.98 10.25
CA LEU A 246 17.48 -2.43 9.39
C LEU A 246 17.16 -0.96 9.71
N GLY A 247 17.11 -0.62 11.01
CA GLY A 247 16.93 0.77 11.43
C GLY A 247 18.08 1.68 11.02
N GLN A 248 19.34 1.24 11.16
CA GLN A 248 20.52 1.99 10.73
C GLN A 248 20.57 2.20 9.20
N LEU A 249 20.09 1.21 8.42
CA LEU A 249 19.97 1.35 6.98
C LEU A 249 18.97 2.45 6.61
N ALA A 250 17.82 2.52 7.30
CA ALA A 250 16.83 3.59 7.11
C ALA A 250 17.39 4.96 7.50
N ASP A 251 18.05 5.09 8.67
CA ASP A 251 18.69 6.34 9.09
C ASP A 251 19.72 6.83 8.06
N GLY A 252 20.58 5.93 7.59
CA GLY A 252 21.59 6.29 6.61
C GLY A 252 21.05 6.65 5.23
N ALA A 253 19.89 6.11 4.84
CA ALA A 253 19.28 6.39 3.55
C ALA A 253 18.74 7.83 3.46
N VAL A 254 18.39 8.47 4.59
CA VAL A 254 18.03 9.90 4.62
C VAL A 254 19.12 10.76 3.98
N HIS A 255 20.38 10.49 4.31
CA HIS A 255 21.52 11.20 3.74
C HIS A 255 21.74 10.88 2.26
N ASN A 256 21.54 9.62 1.85
CA ASN A 256 21.68 9.22 0.45
C ASN A 256 20.63 9.89 -0.43
N LEU A 257 19.37 9.95 0.01
CA LEU A 257 18.29 10.67 -0.67
C LEU A 257 18.59 12.16 -0.79
N ALA A 258 19.04 12.80 0.30
CA ALA A 258 19.38 14.22 0.33
C ALA A 258 20.58 14.59 -0.55
N LYS A 259 21.42 13.62 -0.94
CA LYS A 259 22.58 13.81 -1.84
C LYS A 259 22.36 13.24 -3.24
N GLY A 260 21.32 12.44 -3.46
CA GLY A 260 21.11 11.70 -4.71
C GLY A 260 22.20 10.64 -4.95
N ASP A 261 22.68 9.99 -3.89
CA ASP A 261 23.67 8.92 -3.92
C ASP A 261 22.98 7.56 -4.07
N PHE A 262 22.59 7.25 -5.30
CA PHE A 262 21.80 6.06 -5.62
C PHE A 262 22.61 4.76 -5.45
N ALA A 263 23.92 4.80 -5.67
CA ALA A 263 24.77 3.63 -5.46
C ALA A 263 24.74 3.18 -3.98
N ARG A 264 24.96 4.11 -3.05
CA ARG A 264 24.88 3.79 -1.62
C ARG A 264 23.46 3.47 -1.15
N LEU A 265 22.43 4.12 -1.72
CA LEU A 265 21.04 3.79 -1.43
C LEU A 265 20.72 2.35 -1.85
N GLY A 266 21.15 1.95 -3.06
CA GLY A 266 21.00 0.60 -3.58
C GLY A 266 21.69 -0.46 -2.70
N HIS A 267 22.95 -0.22 -2.29
CA HIS A 267 23.63 -1.11 -1.34
C HIS A 267 22.88 -1.28 -0.01
N ARG A 268 22.22 -0.21 0.48
CA ARG A 268 21.38 -0.33 1.68
C ARG A 268 20.14 -1.17 1.44
N MET A 269 19.54 -1.06 0.24
CA MET A 269 18.40 -1.90 -0.14
C MET A 269 18.81 -3.37 -0.19
N ASP A 270 19.95 -3.67 -0.78
CA ASP A 270 20.48 -5.04 -0.87
C ASP A 270 20.79 -5.62 0.51
N SER A 271 21.44 -4.85 1.39
CA SER A 271 21.71 -5.26 2.77
C SER A 271 20.42 -5.45 3.59
N ALA A 272 19.39 -4.65 3.32
CA ALA A 272 18.08 -4.85 3.94
C ALA A 272 17.41 -6.15 3.46
N GLN A 273 17.56 -6.51 2.17
CA GLN A 273 17.04 -7.77 1.64
C GLN A 273 17.65 -8.97 2.37
N GLU A 274 18.98 -8.97 2.54
CA GLU A 274 19.69 -10.04 3.26
C GLU A 274 19.18 -10.19 4.70
N ALA A 275 19.05 -9.08 5.42
CA ALA A 275 18.55 -9.09 6.79
C ALA A 275 17.09 -9.55 6.90
N LEU A 276 16.24 -9.18 5.93
CA LEU A 276 14.84 -9.61 5.87
C LEU A 276 14.69 -11.10 5.53
N GLU A 277 15.54 -11.63 4.65
CA GLU A 277 15.60 -13.07 4.37
C GLU A 277 16.00 -13.85 5.62
N GLU A 278 17.00 -13.38 6.37
CA GLU A 278 17.45 -14.01 7.60
C GLU A 278 16.38 -13.94 8.70
N LEU A 279 15.59 -12.89 8.78
CA LEU A 279 14.40 -12.79 9.64
C LEU A 279 13.25 -13.73 9.23
N GLY A 280 13.38 -14.46 8.10
CA GLY A 280 12.44 -15.48 7.65
C GLY A 280 11.26 -14.95 6.84
N VAL A 281 11.33 -13.74 6.30
CA VAL A 281 10.25 -13.15 5.47
C VAL A 281 10.57 -13.16 3.97
N GLY A 282 11.66 -13.83 3.56
CA GLY A 282 11.95 -14.14 2.17
C GLY A 282 10.95 -15.13 1.55
N HIS A 283 10.98 -15.24 0.23
CA HIS A 283 10.23 -16.21 -0.57
C HIS A 283 10.94 -16.41 -1.92
N GLU A 284 10.86 -17.59 -2.51
CA GLU A 284 11.50 -17.90 -3.79
C GLU A 284 11.14 -16.88 -4.88
N SER A 285 9.85 -16.58 -5.04
CA SER A 285 9.40 -15.58 -6.02
C SER A 285 9.96 -14.16 -5.76
N ILE A 286 10.26 -13.79 -4.52
CA ILE A 286 10.95 -12.54 -4.20
C ILE A 286 12.39 -12.60 -4.66
N THR A 287 13.08 -13.71 -4.36
CA THR A 287 14.49 -13.95 -4.76
C THR A 287 14.66 -13.89 -6.27
N ASP A 288 13.71 -14.47 -7.03
CA ASP A 288 13.71 -14.44 -8.50
C ASP A 288 13.62 -13.00 -9.03
N LEU A 289 12.67 -12.20 -8.54
CA LEU A 289 12.49 -10.82 -8.99
C LEU A 289 13.67 -9.92 -8.56
N VAL A 290 14.18 -10.08 -7.34
CA VAL A 290 15.37 -9.34 -6.84
C VAL A 290 16.59 -9.66 -7.71
N THR A 291 16.79 -10.93 -8.02
CA THR A 291 17.91 -11.38 -8.87
C THR A 291 17.78 -10.82 -10.29
N ALA A 292 16.59 -10.91 -10.90
CA ALA A 292 16.34 -10.36 -12.23
C ALA A 292 16.58 -8.84 -12.29
N ALA A 293 16.10 -8.09 -11.29
CA ALA A 293 16.30 -6.65 -11.21
C ALA A 293 17.80 -6.29 -11.10
N ARG A 294 18.55 -7.00 -10.25
CA ARG A 294 20.01 -6.79 -10.08
C ARG A 294 20.78 -7.12 -11.36
N LEU A 295 20.44 -8.21 -12.04
CA LEU A 295 21.04 -8.58 -13.33
C LEU A 295 20.73 -7.56 -14.44
N ALA A 296 19.57 -6.89 -14.38
CA ALA A 296 19.23 -5.78 -15.26
C ALA A 296 19.91 -4.46 -14.88
N GLY A 297 20.78 -4.44 -13.86
CA GLY A 297 21.59 -3.30 -13.45
C GLY A 297 20.96 -2.40 -12.39
N ALA A 298 19.87 -2.79 -11.74
CA ALA A 298 19.32 -2.01 -10.63
C ALA A 298 20.39 -1.66 -9.60
N HIS A 299 20.41 -0.43 -9.09
CA HIS A 299 21.34 -0.03 -8.03
C HIS A 299 21.20 -0.85 -6.76
N GLY A 300 20.00 -1.42 -6.52
CA GLY A 300 19.66 -2.33 -5.46
C GLY A 300 18.21 -2.76 -5.59
N ALA A 301 17.88 -3.91 -5.04
CA ALA A 301 16.54 -4.48 -5.09
C ALA A 301 16.22 -5.27 -3.82
N LYS A 302 14.96 -5.16 -3.33
CA LYS A 302 14.50 -5.82 -2.11
C LYS A 302 12.98 -6.01 -2.11
N LEU A 303 12.50 -6.90 -1.26
CA LEU A 303 11.07 -6.96 -0.96
C LEU A 303 10.57 -5.64 -0.37
N THR A 304 9.29 -5.34 -0.54
CA THR A 304 8.64 -4.23 0.14
C THR A 304 7.35 -4.72 0.82
N GLY A 305 7.07 -4.17 2.00
CA GLY A 305 5.94 -4.59 2.83
C GLY A 305 6.27 -5.78 3.74
N ALA A 306 5.31 -6.70 3.91
CA ALA A 306 5.46 -7.78 4.89
C ALA A 306 6.38 -8.93 4.45
N GLY A 307 6.62 -9.11 3.16
CA GLY A 307 7.35 -10.27 2.64
C GLY A 307 6.50 -11.54 2.59
N CYS A 308 7.16 -12.69 2.48
CA CYS A 308 6.53 -14.00 2.22
C CYS A 308 5.69 -14.02 0.92
N GLY A 309 6.06 -13.21 -0.06
CA GLY A 309 5.35 -12.85 -1.27
C GLY A 309 5.16 -11.33 -1.39
N GLY A 310 4.13 -10.87 -2.10
CA GLY A 310 3.87 -9.45 -2.32
C GLY A 310 4.80 -8.84 -3.37
N CYS A 311 5.28 -7.62 -3.13
CA CYS A 311 6.06 -6.88 -4.11
C CYS A 311 7.57 -6.83 -3.79
N VAL A 312 8.34 -6.72 -4.86
CA VAL A 312 9.77 -6.35 -4.87
C VAL A 312 9.88 -4.89 -5.35
N MET A 313 10.82 -4.15 -4.78
CA MET A 313 11.19 -2.80 -5.21
C MET A 313 12.62 -2.80 -5.72
N ALA A 314 12.86 -2.20 -6.89
CA ALA A 314 14.19 -2.02 -7.46
C ALA A 314 14.44 -0.55 -7.78
N LEU A 315 15.67 -0.07 -7.56
CA LEU A 315 16.09 1.32 -7.78
C LEU A 315 16.74 1.49 -9.15
N ALA A 316 16.18 2.38 -9.96
CA ALA A 316 16.69 2.77 -11.28
C ALA A 316 17.10 4.26 -11.29
N GLU A 317 18.06 4.62 -12.16
CA GLU A 317 18.57 5.99 -12.31
C GLU A 317 17.87 6.80 -13.40
N SER A 318 17.14 6.15 -14.31
CA SER A 318 16.41 6.78 -15.43
C SER A 318 15.13 6.03 -15.76
N ALA A 319 14.27 6.63 -16.55
CA ALA A 319 13.05 5.99 -17.05
C ALA A 319 13.38 4.77 -17.91
N ASP A 320 14.32 4.89 -18.85
CA ASP A 320 14.75 3.78 -19.72
C ASP A 320 15.34 2.63 -18.90
N HIS A 321 16.11 2.95 -17.84
CA HIS A 321 16.65 1.95 -16.93
C HIS A 321 15.52 1.25 -16.12
N ALA A 322 14.51 2.00 -15.71
CA ALA A 322 13.35 1.42 -15.04
C ALA A 322 12.56 0.48 -15.95
N GLU A 323 12.45 0.80 -17.25
CA GLU A 323 11.82 -0.06 -18.24
C GLU A 323 12.59 -1.38 -18.44
N LEU A 324 13.92 -1.32 -18.52
CA LEU A 324 14.77 -2.53 -18.59
C LEU A 324 14.58 -3.43 -17.36
N ILE A 325 14.55 -2.86 -16.16
CA ILE A 325 14.32 -3.59 -14.93
C ILE A 325 12.91 -4.19 -14.91
N SER A 326 11.89 -3.42 -15.34
CA SER A 326 10.51 -3.89 -15.45
C SER A 326 10.41 -5.11 -16.36
N HIS A 327 10.98 -5.06 -17.56
CA HIS A 327 11.02 -6.18 -18.49
C HIS A 327 11.74 -7.41 -17.91
N ALA A 328 12.85 -7.21 -17.19
CA ALA A 328 13.57 -8.30 -16.54
C ALA A 328 12.72 -8.97 -15.43
N MET A 329 12.02 -8.19 -14.62
CA MET A 329 11.12 -8.72 -13.59
C MET A 329 9.94 -9.47 -14.21
N MET A 330 9.35 -8.94 -15.30
CA MET A 330 8.28 -9.65 -16.03
C MET A 330 8.79 -10.96 -16.61
N GLY A 331 10.02 -10.98 -17.15
CA GLY A 331 10.69 -12.21 -17.61
C GLY A 331 10.98 -13.24 -16.50
N ALA A 332 11.04 -12.78 -15.24
CA ALA A 332 11.21 -13.60 -14.04
C ALA A 332 9.86 -13.92 -13.34
N ASN A 333 8.74 -13.89 -14.07
CA ASN A 333 7.39 -14.22 -13.63
C ASN A 333 6.75 -13.19 -12.67
N ALA A 334 7.13 -11.91 -12.68
CA ALA A 334 6.27 -10.91 -12.09
C ALA A 334 4.92 -10.90 -12.81
N VAL A 335 3.82 -10.84 -12.05
CA VAL A 335 2.47 -10.79 -12.65
C VAL A 335 2.09 -9.39 -13.13
N ALA A 336 2.75 -8.37 -12.56
CA ALA A 336 2.65 -6.98 -12.98
C ALA A 336 3.88 -6.19 -12.49
N THR A 337 4.17 -5.06 -13.15
CA THR A 337 5.18 -4.11 -12.71
C THR A 337 4.65 -2.69 -12.82
N TRP A 338 5.10 -1.81 -11.94
CA TRP A 338 4.76 -0.38 -11.94
C TRP A 338 6.01 0.45 -11.72
N THR A 339 6.17 1.51 -12.48
CA THR A 339 7.24 2.49 -12.29
C THR A 339 6.72 3.65 -11.45
N VAL A 340 7.47 3.97 -10.41
CA VAL A 340 7.20 5.08 -9.49
C VAL A 340 8.30 6.13 -9.69
N GLU A 341 7.89 7.31 -10.10
CA GLU A 341 8.78 8.45 -10.23
C GLU A 341 8.82 9.24 -8.91
N VAL A 342 10.02 9.44 -8.37
CA VAL A 342 10.25 10.25 -7.17
C VAL A 342 11.00 11.52 -7.58
N ASN A 343 10.30 12.64 -7.54
CA ASN A 343 10.84 13.94 -7.95
C ASN A 343 11.67 14.60 -6.85
N PRO A 344 12.65 15.44 -7.24
CA PRO A 344 13.36 16.29 -6.30
C PRO A 344 12.42 17.21 -5.50
N SER A 345 12.79 17.47 -4.24
CA SER A 345 11.93 18.25 -3.33
C SER A 345 12.74 19.15 -2.39
#